data_87026a553ca4006bb3d304c341bd4ce9
#
_entry.id   87026a553ca4006bb3d304c341bd4ce9
#
_cell.length_a   1.000
_cell.length_b   1.000
_cell.length_c   1.000
_cell.angle_alpha   90.00
_cell.angle_beta   90.00
_cell.angle_gamma   90.00
#
_symmetry.space_group_name_H-M   'P 1'
#
loop_
_entity.id
_entity.type
_entity.pdbx_description
1 polymer ?
#
loop_
_entity_poly.entity_id
_entity_poly.type
_entity_poly.pdbx_seq_one_letter_code
_entity_poly.pdbx_strand_id
1 'polypeptide(L)'
;MIGAFLLITFNARKITNDFKEKIPITIYLKNEANKIEIEQLIKKLNIKKYTSSVNFISKDQGAEILINEIGEDFVEFYGSNPLLNSIDVFLKSEFVTTLIFDEISSELNKTDYIDEIVYDAPLIALINDNINKIKFWILGISIFFLLISIVVINGSIRLSIYSKRMNIKTMQLVGATHNFIRKPFISTHVKLGLLGACISIIMLSTTLYYVQNLIDYLNFESDLEIIFIMFVSILIFSVIITYLCTFFATQKFLNTKIDQLY
;
A
#
# COMPACT_ATOMS: atom_id res chain seq x y z
N MET A 1 -10.76 -0.55 -10.33
CA MET A 1 -9.33 -0.94 -10.39
C MET A 1 -8.39 0.13 -9.84
N ILE A 2 -8.45 1.42 -10.29
CA ILE A 2 -7.59 2.49 -9.73
C ILE A 2 -7.81 2.66 -8.23
N GLY A 3 -9.05 2.65 -7.76
CA GLY A 3 -9.35 2.70 -6.33
C GLY A 3 -8.78 1.51 -5.55
N ALA A 4 -8.89 0.29 -6.07
CA ALA A 4 -8.29 -0.89 -5.47
C ALA A 4 -6.75 -0.80 -5.45
N PHE A 5 -6.12 -0.29 -6.51
CA PHE A 5 -4.68 -0.04 -6.55
C PHE A 5 -4.21 0.95 -5.47
N LEU A 6 -4.90 2.08 -5.34
CA LEU A 6 -4.59 3.06 -4.30
C LEU A 6 -4.77 2.48 -2.91
N LEU A 7 -5.88 1.78 -2.67
CA LEU A 7 -6.18 1.13 -1.41
C LEU A 7 -5.09 0.14 -1.00
N ILE A 8 -4.72 -0.78 -1.90
CA ILE A 8 -3.68 -1.77 -1.62
C ILE A 8 -2.32 -1.10 -1.42
N THR A 9 -2.02 -0.04 -2.19
CA THR A 9 -0.74 0.67 -2.05
C THR A 9 -0.61 1.38 -0.70
N PHE A 10 -1.67 2.01 -0.22
CA PHE A 10 -1.69 2.65 1.09
C PHE A 10 -1.65 1.63 2.23
N ASN A 11 -2.50 0.60 2.16
CA ASN A 11 -2.52 -0.45 3.18
C ASN A 11 -1.24 -1.29 3.22
N ALA A 12 -0.65 -1.62 2.06
CA ALA A 12 0.62 -2.32 2.01
C ALA A 12 1.73 -1.53 2.71
N ARG A 13 1.76 -0.20 2.60
CA ARG A 13 2.71 0.64 3.34
C ARG A 13 2.47 0.57 4.85
N LYS A 14 1.22 0.69 5.29
CA LYS A 14 0.87 0.63 6.71
C LYS A 14 1.25 -0.72 7.30
N ILE A 15 0.79 -1.81 6.68
CA ILE A 15 1.13 -3.18 7.10
C ILE A 15 2.65 -3.39 7.14
N THR A 16 3.37 -2.91 6.11
CA THR A 16 4.84 -3.00 6.08
C THR A 16 5.48 -2.26 7.21
N ASN A 17 5.04 -1.04 7.47
CA ASN A 17 5.58 -0.21 8.53
C ASN A 17 5.33 -0.85 9.91
N ASP A 18 4.10 -1.34 10.14
CA ASP A 18 3.73 -2.05 11.36
C ASP A 18 4.55 -3.33 11.56
N PHE A 19 4.80 -4.10 10.48
CA PHE A 19 5.67 -5.27 10.53
C PHE A 19 7.12 -4.89 10.83
N LYS A 20 7.65 -3.87 10.17
CA LYS A 20 9.01 -3.39 10.41
C LYS A 20 9.22 -2.93 11.84
N GLU A 21 8.24 -2.22 12.42
CA GLU A 21 8.31 -1.75 13.80
C GLU A 21 8.21 -2.87 14.84
N LYS A 22 7.75 -4.06 14.45
CA LYS A 22 7.69 -5.26 15.31
C LYS A 22 8.92 -6.13 15.24
N ILE A 23 9.85 -5.87 14.33
CA ILE A 23 11.12 -6.61 14.24
C ILE A 23 12.14 -5.93 15.17
N PRO A 24 12.53 -6.59 16.27
CA PRO A 24 13.51 -6.04 17.18
C PRO A 24 14.93 -6.19 16.65
N ILE A 25 15.79 -5.29 17.08
CA ILE A 25 17.22 -5.54 17.18
C ILE A 25 17.46 -6.06 18.59
N THR A 26 17.87 -7.32 18.71
CA THR A 26 18.12 -7.94 20.01
C THR A 26 19.59 -7.79 20.37
N ILE A 27 19.85 -7.16 21.51
CA ILE A 27 21.18 -6.96 22.08
C ILE A 27 21.33 -7.92 23.24
N TYR A 28 22.15 -8.96 23.08
CA TYR A 28 22.46 -9.90 24.15
C TYR A 28 23.54 -9.32 25.08
N LEU A 29 23.32 -9.47 26.38
CA LEU A 29 24.17 -8.93 27.43
C LEU A 29 24.95 -10.04 28.09
N LYS A 30 26.26 -9.84 28.38
CA LYS A 30 27.06 -10.76 29.16
C LYS A 30 26.52 -10.90 30.58
N ASN A 31 26.72 -12.04 31.20
CA ASN A 31 26.28 -12.29 32.58
C ASN A 31 26.90 -11.33 33.63
N GLU A 32 27.99 -10.68 33.27
CA GLU A 32 28.72 -9.74 34.13
C GLU A 32 28.14 -8.31 34.08
N ALA A 33 27.19 -8.05 33.18
CA ALA A 33 26.58 -6.72 33.01
C ALA A 33 25.87 -6.24 34.29
N ASN A 34 26.25 -5.06 34.80
CA ASN A 34 25.65 -4.47 35.99
C ASN A 34 24.28 -3.85 35.68
N LYS A 35 23.36 -3.93 36.64
CA LYS A 35 22.03 -3.35 36.51
C LYS A 35 22.06 -1.87 36.14
N ILE A 36 23.05 -1.10 36.66
CA ILE A 36 23.23 0.32 36.36
C ILE A 36 23.60 0.54 34.89
N GLU A 37 24.47 -0.31 34.34
CA GLU A 37 24.90 -0.26 32.93
C GLU A 37 23.74 -0.54 31.99
N ILE A 38 22.91 -1.54 32.34
CA ILE A 38 21.69 -1.92 31.60
C ILE A 38 20.71 -0.73 31.59
N GLU A 39 20.44 -0.12 32.72
CA GLU A 39 19.53 1.03 32.81
C GLU A 39 20.05 2.25 32.04
N GLN A 40 21.36 2.51 32.06
CA GLN A 40 21.98 3.57 31.27
C GLN A 40 21.88 3.31 29.78
N LEU A 41 22.09 2.07 29.34
CA LEU A 41 21.97 1.67 27.95
C LEU A 41 20.51 1.85 27.46
N ILE A 42 19.53 1.39 28.23
CA ILE A 42 18.11 1.55 27.92
C ILE A 42 17.76 3.03 27.79
N LYS A 43 18.20 3.89 28.72
CA LYS A 43 17.96 5.34 28.64
C LYS A 43 18.63 5.95 27.41
N LYS A 44 19.87 5.55 27.09
CA LYS A 44 20.60 6.04 25.91
C LYS A 44 19.87 5.66 24.62
N LEU A 45 19.40 4.41 24.50
CA LEU A 45 18.67 3.91 23.33
C LEU A 45 17.30 4.58 23.17
N ASN A 46 16.57 4.79 24.27
CA ASN A 46 15.24 5.44 24.23
C ASN A 46 15.27 6.90 23.74
N ILE A 47 16.39 7.62 23.90
CA ILE A 47 16.52 9.01 23.46
C ILE A 47 16.84 9.13 21.97
N LYS A 48 17.28 8.04 21.32
CA LYS A 48 17.65 8.04 19.91
C LYS A 48 16.44 8.26 19.01
N LYS A 49 16.59 9.05 17.95
CA LYS A 49 15.49 9.40 17.02
C LYS A 49 14.89 8.17 16.31
N TYR A 50 15.70 7.18 16.08
CA TYR A 50 15.32 5.97 15.36
C TYR A 50 14.56 4.96 16.24
N THR A 51 14.58 5.10 17.56
CA THR A 51 13.94 4.17 18.48
C THR A 51 12.44 4.45 18.59
N SER A 52 11.65 3.39 18.54
CA SER A 52 10.22 3.36 18.84
C SER A 52 10.00 2.96 20.31
N SER A 53 10.56 1.82 20.72
CA SER A 53 10.54 1.33 22.11
C SER A 53 11.76 0.47 22.42
N VAL A 54 12.05 0.32 23.71
CA VAL A 54 13.14 -0.53 24.21
C VAL A 54 12.59 -1.39 25.33
N ASN A 55 12.73 -2.70 25.20
CA ASN A 55 12.25 -3.67 26.17
C ASN A 55 13.43 -4.47 26.70
N PHE A 56 13.56 -4.56 28.04
CA PHE A 56 14.50 -5.48 28.66
C PHE A 56 13.82 -6.83 28.92
N ILE A 57 14.47 -7.89 28.51
CA ILE A 57 14.02 -9.27 28.71
C ILE A 57 15.08 -10.00 29.55
N SER A 58 14.72 -10.40 30.76
CA SER A 58 15.60 -11.22 31.58
C SER A 58 15.73 -12.63 30.98
N LYS A 59 16.84 -13.33 31.26
CA LYS A 59 17.04 -14.70 30.83
C LYS A 59 15.91 -15.65 31.21
N ASP A 60 15.26 -15.40 32.35
CA ASP A 60 14.17 -16.26 32.84
C ASP A 60 12.86 -15.96 32.07
N GLN A 61 12.59 -14.68 31.79
CA GLN A 61 11.49 -14.29 30.90
C GLN A 61 11.72 -14.79 29.46
N GLY A 62 12.96 -14.72 28.97
CA GLY A 62 13.30 -15.26 27.66
C GLY A 62 13.09 -16.78 27.58
N ALA A 63 13.41 -17.51 28.65
CA ALA A 63 13.16 -18.95 28.73
C ALA A 63 11.65 -19.26 28.71
N GLU A 64 10.85 -18.52 29.46
CA GLU A 64 9.40 -18.70 29.48
C GLU A 64 8.75 -18.44 28.10
N ILE A 65 9.19 -17.39 27.42
CA ILE A 65 8.74 -17.08 26.04
C ILE A 65 9.10 -18.23 25.11
N LEU A 66 10.36 -18.69 25.14
CA LEU A 66 10.84 -19.73 24.24
C LEU A 66 10.18 -21.10 24.50
N ILE A 67 9.95 -21.46 25.78
CA ILE A 67 9.21 -22.67 26.16
C ILE A 67 7.77 -22.62 25.60
N ASN A 68 7.11 -21.46 25.71
CA ASN A 68 5.75 -21.30 25.17
C ASN A 68 5.70 -21.39 23.64
N GLU A 69 6.76 -20.93 22.94
CA GLU A 69 6.83 -20.99 21.47
C GLU A 69 7.17 -22.40 20.95
N ILE A 70 8.13 -23.08 21.58
CA ILE A 70 8.61 -24.42 21.15
C ILE A 70 7.67 -25.50 21.67
N GLY A 71 7.06 -25.29 22.84
CA GLY A 71 6.21 -26.28 23.52
C GLY A 71 6.97 -27.33 24.32
N GLU A 72 8.30 -27.18 24.48
CA GLU A 72 9.18 -28.10 25.21
C GLU A 72 10.01 -27.34 26.24
N ASP A 73 10.18 -27.91 27.44
CA ASP A 73 11.02 -27.33 28.49
C ASP A 73 12.50 -27.70 28.28
N PHE A 74 13.19 -26.87 27.53
CA PHE A 74 14.63 -27.03 27.28
C PHE A 74 15.48 -26.76 28.52
N VAL A 75 14.99 -26.00 29.51
CA VAL A 75 15.75 -25.70 30.75
C VAL A 75 15.87 -26.96 31.58
N GLU A 76 14.88 -27.82 31.64
CA GLU A 76 14.93 -29.12 32.28
C GLU A 76 15.98 -30.03 31.61
N PHE A 77 16.06 -29.98 30.29
CA PHE A 77 17.02 -30.78 29.50
C PHE A 77 18.48 -30.35 29.71
N TYR A 78 18.76 -29.05 29.78
CA TYR A 78 20.10 -28.51 29.99
C TYR A 78 20.54 -28.43 31.46
N GLY A 79 19.60 -28.63 32.40
CA GLY A 79 19.87 -28.54 33.84
C GLY A 79 20.01 -27.10 34.38
N SER A 80 20.12 -26.12 33.50
CA SER A 80 20.17 -24.68 33.85
C SER A 80 19.73 -23.86 32.64
N ASN A 81 19.27 -22.64 32.88
CA ASN A 81 18.88 -21.71 31.78
C ASN A 81 20.16 -21.21 31.03
N PRO A 82 20.34 -21.59 29.75
CA PRO A 82 21.52 -21.18 28.96
C PRO A 82 21.38 -19.79 28.35
N LEU A 83 20.19 -19.15 28.45
CA LEU A 83 19.92 -17.85 27.81
C LEU A 83 20.65 -16.72 28.55
N LEU A 84 20.91 -15.65 27.79
CA LEU A 84 21.43 -14.40 28.29
C LEU A 84 20.30 -13.39 28.49
N ASN A 85 20.53 -12.36 29.31
CA ASN A 85 19.67 -11.20 29.35
C ASN A 85 19.75 -10.47 28.01
N SER A 86 18.66 -9.96 27.51
CA SER A 86 18.61 -9.23 26.25
C SER A 86 17.85 -7.90 26.35
N ILE A 87 18.16 -7.01 25.43
CA ILE A 87 17.43 -5.76 25.23
C ILE A 87 16.93 -5.76 23.79
N ASP A 88 15.60 -5.78 23.64
CA ASP A 88 14.95 -5.66 22.34
C ASP A 88 14.70 -4.18 22.03
N VAL A 89 15.30 -3.70 20.96
CA VAL A 89 15.17 -2.33 20.46
C VAL A 89 14.30 -2.35 19.23
N PHE A 90 13.12 -1.77 19.33
CA PHE A 90 12.21 -1.62 18.21
C PHE A 90 12.47 -0.26 17.54
N LEU A 91 12.68 -0.29 16.23
CA LEU A 91 12.92 0.91 15.45
C LEU A 91 11.62 1.43 14.83
N LYS A 92 11.56 2.74 14.59
CA LYS A 92 10.51 3.31 13.74
C LYS A 92 10.70 2.81 12.31
N SER A 93 9.62 2.52 11.61
CA SER A 93 9.62 1.89 10.29
C SER A 93 10.52 2.55 9.24
N GLU A 94 10.67 3.87 9.30
CA GLU A 94 11.53 4.66 8.40
C GLU A 94 13.03 4.41 8.59
N PHE A 95 13.43 3.95 9.79
CA PHE A 95 14.81 3.67 10.16
C PHE A 95 15.17 2.17 10.11
N VAL A 96 14.23 1.29 9.78
CA VAL A 96 14.48 -0.15 9.65
C VAL A 96 15.18 -0.43 8.33
N THR A 97 16.49 -0.20 8.32
CA THR A 97 17.39 -0.41 7.19
C THR A 97 18.70 -1.03 7.65
N THR A 98 19.39 -1.74 6.73
CA THR A 98 20.71 -2.33 7.02
C THR A 98 21.75 -1.29 7.45
N LEU A 99 21.69 -0.08 6.87
CA LEU A 99 22.63 1.00 7.20
C LEU A 99 22.51 1.45 8.67
N ILE A 100 21.28 1.63 9.15
CA ILE A 100 21.05 2.01 10.55
C ILE A 100 21.45 0.87 11.50
N PHE A 101 21.20 -0.38 11.11
CA PHE A 101 21.69 -1.52 11.89
C PHE A 101 23.20 -1.53 12.01
N ASP A 102 23.93 -1.34 10.91
CA ASP A 102 25.40 -1.30 10.91
C ASP A 102 25.92 -0.14 11.78
N GLU A 103 25.25 1.02 11.78
CA GLU A 103 25.56 2.15 12.63
C GLU A 103 25.38 1.81 14.11
N ILE A 104 24.22 1.25 14.49
CA ILE A 104 23.90 0.82 15.86
C ILE A 104 24.91 -0.24 16.32
N SER A 105 25.16 -1.24 15.49
CA SER A 105 26.08 -2.33 15.78
C SER A 105 27.50 -1.81 15.98
N SER A 106 27.98 -0.90 15.15
CA SER A 106 29.32 -0.31 15.26
C SER A 106 29.47 0.61 16.49
N GLU A 107 28.40 1.29 16.91
CA GLU A 107 28.37 2.11 18.12
C GLU A 107 28.39 1.23 19.39
N LEU A 108 27.61 0.14 19.38
CA LEU A 108 27.39 -0.69 20.58
C LEU A 108 28.44 -1.77 20.77
N ASN A 109 29.06 -2.32 19.70
CA ASN A 109 30.11 -3.31 19.78
C ASN A 109 31.37 -2.83 20.54
N LYS A 110 31.49 -1.52 20.81
CA LYS A 110 32.57 -0.94 21.61
C LYS A 110 32.32 -1.08 23.11
N THR A 111 31.22 -1.65 23.52
CA THR A 111 30.75 -1.73 24.91
C THR A 111 31.07 -3.13 25.47
N ASP A 112 31.88 -3.20 26.52
CA ASP A 112 32.45 -4.47 27.02
C ASP A 112 31.40 -5.45 27.55
N TYR A 113 30.23 -4.99 28.01
CA TYR A 113 29.18 -5.82 28.59
C TYR A 113 28.16 -6.34 27.56
N ILE A 114 28.30 -5.97 26.28
CA ILE A 114 27.50 -6.54 25.18
C ILE A 114 28.19 -7.80 24.67
N ASP A 115 27.41 -8.86 24.48
CA ASP A 115 27.90 -10.13 23.94
C ASP A 115 27.74 -10.17 22.42
N GLU A 116 26.48 -10.02 21.95
CA GLU A 116 26.15 -10.08 20.53
C GLU A 116 24.95 -9.16 20.23
N ILE A 117 24.90 -8.66 19.00
CA ILE A 117 23.78 -7.88 18.48
C ILE A 117 23.22 -8.62 17.27
N VAL A 118 21.99 -9.08 17.38
CA VAL A 118 21.31 -9.87 16.35
C VAL A 118 20.16 -9.11 15.77
N TYR A 119 20.03 -9.18 14.45
CA TYR A 119 18.89 -8.65 13.76
C TYR A 119 18.62 -9.45 12.48
N ASP A 120 17.34 -9.60 12.13
CA ASP A 120 16.95 -10.41 10.99
C ASP A 120 16.98 -9.60 9.68
N ALA A 121 18.21 -9.39 9.16
CA ALA A 121 18.44 -8.72 7.88
C ALA A 121 17.73 -9.39 6.70
N PRO A 122 17.74 -10.73 6.57
CA PRO A 122 17.04 -11.45 5.52
C PRO A 122 15.53 -11.18 5.54
N LEU A 123 14.89 -11.17 6.70
CA LEU A 123 13.48 -10.91 6.84
C LEU A 123 13.08 -9.51 6.34
N ILE A 124 13.87 -8.50 6.70
CA ILE A 124 13.64 -7.11 6.26
C ILE A 124 13.79 -6.96 4.74
N ALA A 125 14.81 -7.60 4.17
CA ALA A 125 15.02 -7.62 2.73
C ALA A 125 13.84 -8.29 1.99
N LEU A 126 13.41 -9.47 2.48
CA LEU A 126 12.27 -10.21 1.91
C LEU A 126 10.97 -9.42 1.96
N ILE A 127 10.69 -8.71 3.05
CA ILE A 127 9.49 -7.86 3.17
C ILE A 127 9.53 -6.76 2.12
N ASN A 128 10.65 -6.04 1.99
CA ASN A 128 10.78 -4.96 1.02
C ASN A 128 10.64 -5.45 -0.44
N ASP A 129 11.29 -6.57 -0.78
CA ASP A 129 11.25 -7.15 -2.12
C ASP A 129 9.86 -7.66 -2.48
N ASN A 130 9.19 -8.37 -1.59
CA ASN A 130 7.85 -8.90 -1.84
C ASN A 130 6.83 -7.78 -2.04
N ILE A 131 6.91 -6.70 -1.27
CA ILE A 131 6.01 -5.55 -1.42
C ILE A 131 6.23 -4.85 -2.76
N ASN A 132 7.48 -4.67 -3.18
CA ASN A 132 7.78 -4.08 -4.48
C ASN A 132 7.27 -4.96 -5.63
N LYS A 133 7.39 -6.28 -5.54
CA LYS A 133 6.81 -7.23 -6.50
C LYS A 133 5.30 -7.13 -6.54
N ILE A 134 4.62 -7.10 -5.38
CA ILE A 134 3.16 -6.97 -5.28
C ILE A 134 2.70 -5.66 -5.94
N LYS A 135 3.35 -4.52 -5.63
CA LYS A 135 3.03 -3.22 -6.26
C LYS A 135 3.19 -3.27 -7.77
N PHE A 136 4.25 -3.90 -8.28
CA PHE A 136 4.49 -4.03 -9.71
C PHE A 136 3.38 -4.83 -10.40
N TRP A 137 3.00 -5.98 -9.84
CA TRP A 137 1.92 -6.81 -10.39
C TRP A 137 0.56 -6.11 -10.37
N ILE A 138 0.23 -5.42 -9.27
CA ILE A 138 -1.04 -4.67 -9.16
C ILE A 138 -1.07 -3.52 -10.15
N LEU A 139 0.05 -2.81 -10.37
CA LEU A 139 0.16 -1.77 -11.37
C LEU A 139 -0.06 -2.33 -12.78
N GLY A 140 0.57 -3.46 -13.11
CA GLY A 140 0.39 -4.13 -14.40
C GLY A 140 -1.06 -4.53 -14.66
N ILE A 141 -1.71 -5.14 -13.69
CA ILE A 141 -3.13 -5.52 -13.75
C ILE A 141 -4.01 -4.27 -13.92
N SER A 142 -3.72 -3.19 -13.19
CA SER A 142 -4.49 -1.94 -13.27
C SER A 142 -4.39 -1.30 -14.66
N ILE A 143 -3.20 -1.28 -15.26
CA ILE A 143 -2.99 -0.80 -16.64
C ILE A 143 -3.74 -1.67 -17.64
N PHE A 144 -3.71 -3.00 -17.48
CA PHE A 144 -4.44 -3.93 -18.35
C PHE A 144 -5.95 -3.65 -18.35
N PHE A 145 -6.56 -3.52 -17.17
CA PHE A 145 -7.98 -3.19 -17.07
C PHE A 145 -8.31 -1.78 -17.57
N LEU A 146 -7.40 -0.82 -17.42
CA LEU A 146 -7.55 0.51 -17.97
C LEU A 146 -7.62 0.46 -19.51
N LEU A 147 -6.75 -0.32 -20.15
CA LEU A 147 -6.77 -0.51 -21.61
C LEU A 147 -8.08 -1.14 -22.08
N ILE A 148 -8.56 -2.19 -21.40
CA ILE A 148 -9.86 -2.79 -21.69
C ILE A 148 -10.98 -1.74 -21.56
N SER A 149 -10.97 -0.94 -20.50
CA SER A 149 -11.97 0.10 -20.30
C SER A 149 -11.97 1.13 -21.44
N ILE A 150 -10.81 1.56 -21.90
CA ILE A 150 -10.68 2.47 -23.06
C ILE A 150 -11.28 1.85 -24.33
N VAL A 151 -11.01 0.57 -24.58
CA VAL A 151 -11.55 -0.13 -25.76
C VAL A 151 -13.08 -0.20 -25.69
N VAL A 152 -13.64 -0.58 -24.54
CA VAL A 152 -15.09 -0.69 -24.33
C VAL A 152 -15.78 0.68 -24.45
N ILE A 153 -15.21 1.71 -23.84
CA ILE A 153 -15.75 3.09 -23.93
C ILE A 153 -15.73 3.56 -25.40
N ASN A 154 -14.61 3.38 -26.12
CA ASN A 154 -14.53 3.76 -27.52
C ASN A 154 -15.53 3.00 -28.40
N GLY A 155 -15.74 1.72 -28.15
CA GLY A 155 -16.76 0.91 -28.84
C GLY A 155 -18.18 1.44 -28.60
N SER A 156 -18.52 1.74 -27.33
CA SER A 156 -19.81 2.31 -26.96
C SER A 156 -20.06 3.67 -27.60
N ILE A 157 -19.04 4.54 -27.62
CA ILE A 157 -19.14 5.87 -28.26
C ILE A 157 -19.35 5.72 -29.76
N ARG A 158 -18.59 4.84 -30.42
CA ARG A 158 -18.73 4.58 -31.86
C ARG A 158 -20.15 4.13 -32.19
N LEU A 159 -20.72 3.20 -31.41
CA LEU A 159 -22.10 2.73 -31.59
C LEU A 159 -23.13 3.87 -31.38
N SER A 160 -22.92 4.68 -30.36
CA SER A 160 -23.76 5.87 -30.08
C SER A 160 -23.75 6.88 -31.23
N ILE A 161 -22.57 7.14 -31.80
CA ILE A 161 -22.44 8.05 -32.96
C ILE A 161 -23.10 7.44 -34.20
N TYR A 162 -22.89 6.16 -34.44
CA TYR A 162 -23.49 5.46 -35.59
C TYR A 162 -25.03 5.49 -35.50
N SER A 163 -25.60 5.24 -34.33
CA SER A 163 -27.04 5.32 -34.11
C SER A 163 -27.63 6.71 -34.38
N LYS A 164 -26.84 7.77 -34.13
CA LYS A 164 -27.27 9.17 -34.31
C LYS A 164 -26.73 9.83 -35.59
N ARG A 165 -26.19 9.04 -36.53
CA ARG A 165 -25.53 9.55 -37.75
C ARG A 165 -26.37 10.50 -38.59
N MET A 166 -27.68 10.23 -38.75
CA MET A 166 -28.58 11.08 -39.52
C MET A 166 -28.75 12.46 -38.87
N ASN A 167 -28.93 12.50 -37.56
CA ASN A 167 -29.02 13.75 -36.81
C ASN A 167 -27.74 14.58 -36.91
N ILE A 168 -26.58 13.91 -36.85
CA ILE A 168 -25.25 14.55 -37.01
C ILE A 168 -25.13 15.16 -38.41
N LYS A 169 -25.55 14.42 -39.46
CA LYS A 169 -25.52 14.89 -40.87
C LYS A 169 -26.43 16.11 -41.05
N THR A 170 -27.64 16.08 -40.51
CA THR A 170 -28.55 17.22 -40.55
C THR A 170 -27.94 18.45 -39.87
N MET A 171 -27.36 18.29 -38.68
CA MET A 171 -26.68 19.37 -37.99
C MET A 171 -25.50 19.95 -38.78
N GLN A 172 -24.72 19.11 -39.45
CA GLN A 172 -23.63 19.57 -40.33
C GLN A 172 -24.13 20.35 -41.55
N LEU A 173 -25.20 19.90 -42.16
CA LEU A 173 -25.83 20.60 -43.32
C LEU A 173 -26.35 21.97 -42.96
N VAL A 174 -26.86 22.17 -41.74
CA VAL A 174 -27.30 23.49 -41.24
C VAL A 174 -26.11 24.34 -40.75
N GLY A 175 -24.86 23.83 -40.82
CA GLY A 175 -23.68 24.58 -40.47
C GLY A 175 -23.28 24.52 -38.98
N ALA A 176 -23.75 23.53 -38.22
CA ALA A 176 -23.36 23.38 -36.83
C ALA A 176 -21.86 23.09 -36.67
N THR A 177 -21.22 23.75 -35.71
CA THR A 177 -19.80 23.55 -35.40
C THR A 177 -19.55 22.17 -34.81
N HIS A 178 -18.36 21.62 -35.01
CA HIS A 178 -17.94 20.32 -34.44
C HIS A 178 -18.10 20.29 -32.91
N ASN A 179 -17.84 21.40 -32.23
CA ASN A 179 -17.99 21.50 -30.78
C ASN A 179 -19.46 21.39 -30.33
N PHE A 180 -20.39 21.97 -31.10
CA PHE A 180 -21.80 21.86 -30.83
C PHE A 180 -22.30 20.44 -30.99
N ILE A 181 -21.89 19.74 -32.05
CA ILE A 181 -22.27 18.34 -32.31
C ILE A 181 -21.70 17.41 -31.25
N ARG A 182 -20.50 17.69 -30.72
CA ARG A 182 -19.77 16.87 -29.75
C ARG A 182 -20.35 16.97 -28.33
N LYS A 183 -20.83 18.15 -27.93
CA LYS A 183 -21.29 18.46 -26.57
C LYS A 183 -22.30 17.45 -25.99
N PRO A 184 -23.37 17.02 -26.70
CA PRO A 184 -24.34 16.06 -26.16
C PRO A 184 -23.71 14.65 -25.93
N PHE A 185 -22.76 14.21 -26.78
CA PHE A 185 -22.07 12.94 -26.60
C PHE A 185 -21.18 12.96 -25.35
N ILE A 186 -20.40 14.04 -25.18
CA ILE A 186 -19.55 14.20 -23.99
C ILE A 186 -20.41 14.21 -22.74
N SER A 187 -21.48 15.00 -22.71
CA SER A 187 -22.37 15.08 -21.55
C SER A 187 -22.97 13.72 -21.18
N THR A 188 -23.43 12.96 -22.16
CA THR A 188 -24.03 11.63 -21.94
C THR A 188 -22.99 10.63 -21.39
N HIS A 189 -21.83 10.55 -22.03
CA HIS A 189 -20.81 9.58 -21.62
C HIS A 189 -20.14 9.93 -20.28
N VAL A 190 -19.96 11.23 -19.97
CA VAL A 190 -19.48 11.68 -18.66
C VAL A 190 -20.48 11.32 -17.55
N LYS A 191 -21.79 11.51 -17.79
CA LYS A 191 -22.82 11.07 -16.83
C LYS A 191 -22.77 9.56 -16.59
N LEU A 192 -22.63 8.76 -17.65
CA LEU A 192 -22.49 7.31 -17.53
C LEU A 192 -21.18 6.93 -16.78
N GLY A 193 -20.09 7.64 -17.03
CA GLY A 193 -18.85 7.47 -16.31
C GLY A 193 -18.99 7.77 -14.81
N LEU A 194 -19.68 8.86 -14.45
CA LEU A 194 -19.99 9.18 -13.05
C LEU A 194 -20.85 8.11 -12.38
N LEU A 195 -21.88 7.60 -13.06
CA LEU A 195 -22.69 6.50 -12.54
C LEU A 195 -21.83 5.25 -12.28
N GLY A 196 -20.96 4.90 -13.22
CA GLY A 196 -20.01 3.80 -13.04
C GLY A 196 -19.04 4.02 -11.87
N ALA A 197 -18.58 5.26 -11.67
CA ALA A 197 -17.75 5.61 -10.52
C ALA A 197 -18.48 5.47 -9.19
N CYS A 198 -19.75 5.89 -9.11
CA CYS A 198 -20.57 5.72 -7.91
C CYS A 198 -20.77 4.23 -7.58
N ILE A 199 -21.08 3.40 -8.57
CA ILE A 199 -21.20 1.93 -8.37
C ILE A 199 -19.86 1.35 -7.90
N SER A 200 -18.74 1.77 -8.49
CA SER A 200 -17.40 1.34 -8.08
C SER A 200 -17.09 1.72 -6.64
N ILE A 201 -17.46 2.92 -6.19
CA ILE A 201 -17.27 3.38 -4.81
C ILE A 201 -18.10 2.51 -3.85
N ILE A 202 -19.35 2.21 -4.17
CA ILE A 202 -20.21 1.35 -3.34
C ILE A 202 -19.59 -0.05 -3.22
N MET A 203 -19.14 -0.65 -4.33
CA MET A 203 -18.50 -1.97 -4.31
C MET A 203 -17.21 -1.97 -3.47
N LEU A 204 -16.37 -0.94 -3.61
CA LEU A 204 -15.15 -0.81 -2.81
C LEU A 204 -15.47 -0.63 -1.32
N SER A 205 -16.44 0.21 -0.98
CA SER A 205 -16.85 0.40 0.43
C SER A 205 -17.37 -0.89 1.05
N THR A 206 -18.16 -1.66 0.30
CA THR A 206 -18.66 -2.97 0.74
C THR A 206 -17.49 -3.95 0.95
N THR A 207 -16.55 -4.00 0.01
CA THR A 207 -15.36 -4.86 0.13
C THR A 207 -14.52 -4.48 1.34
N LEU A 208 -14.29 -3.17 1.57
CA LEU A 208 -13.56 -2.68 2.73
C LEU A 208 -14.21 -3.10 4.04
N TYR A 209 -15.53 -2.96 4.15
CA TYR A 209 -16.29 -3.36 5.33
C TYR A 209 -16.14 -4.85 5.64
N TYR A 210 -16.23 -5.72 4.62
CA TYR A 210 -16.03 -7.16 4.82
C TYR A 210 -14.59 -7.51 5.19
N VAL A 211 -13.61 -6.88 4.57
CA VAL A 211 -12.18 -7.13 4.85
C VAL A 211 -11.81 -6.68 6.26
N GLN A 212 -12.35 -5.55 6.72
CA GLN A 212 -12.14 -5.07 8.10
C GLN A 212 -12.67 -6.06 9.14
N ASN A 213 -13.84 -6.67 8.89
CA ASN A 213 -14.41 -7.66 9.80
C ASN A 213 -13.68 -9.02 9.80
N LEU A 214 -12.91 -9.33 8.75
CA LEU A 214 -12.11 -10.55 8.65
C LEU A 214 -10.71 -10.40 9.23
N ILE A 215 -10.18 -9.19 9.27
CA ILE A 215 -8.79 -8.90 9.66
C ILE A 215 -8.82 -7.77 10.69
N ASP A 216 -8.84 -8.13 11.99
CA ASP A 216 -8.89 -7.17 13.10
C ASP A 216 -7.73 -6.15 13.12
N TYR A 217 -6.63 -6.45 12.44
CA TYR A 217 -5.47 -5.56 12.30
C TYR A 217 -5.65 -4.39 11.34
N LEU A 218 -6.67 -4.40 10.46
CA LEU A 218 -6.91 -3.36 9.48
C LEU A 218 -7.94 -2.36 10.00
N ASN A 219 -7.54 -1.50 10.94
CA ASN A 219 -8.36 -0.38 11.40
C ASN A 219 -8.41 0.74 10.35
N PHE A 220 -9.38 0.66 9.43
CA PHE A 220 -9.63 1.72 8.44
C PHE A 220 -10.29 2.97 9.02
N GLU A 221 -10.84 2.89 10.24
CA GLU A 221 -11.49 4.04 10.89
C GLU A 221 -10.52 5.18 11.20
N SER A 222 -9.24 4.89 11.38
CA SER A 222 -8.20 5.91 11.61
C SER A 222 -7.81 6.70 10.36
N ASP A 223 -8.21 6.25 9.16
CA ASP A 223 -7.71 6.76 7.88
C ASP A 223 -8.84 7.33 6.99
N LEU A 224 -9.89 7.93 7.59
CA LEU A 224 -11.03 8.53 6.87
C LEU A 224 -10.58 9.55 5.80
N GLU A 225 -9.52 10.30 6.07
CA GLU A 225 -8.95 11.24 5.08
C GLU A 225 -8.46 10.51 3.82
N ILE A 226 -7.78 9.38 3.98
CA ILE A 226 -7.25 8.58 2.88
C ILE A 226 -8.40 7.99 2.05
N ILE A 227 -9.44 7.48 2.72
CA ILE A 227 -10.64 6.93 2.06
C ILE A 227 -11.35 8.03 1.26
N PHE A 228 -11.48 9.22 1.83
CA PHE A 228 -12.09 10.36 1.14
C PHE A 228 -11.28 10.79 -0.09
N ILE A 229 -9.97 10.92 0.02
CA ILE A 229 -9.06 11.23 -1.09
C ILE A 229 -9.18 10.15 -2.19
N MET A 230 -9.29 8.89 -1.82
CA MET A 230 -9.47 7.78 -2.74
C MET A 230 -10.80 7.89 -3.51
N PHE A 231 -11.91 8.18 -2.85
CA PHE A 231 -13.21 8.34 -3.50
C PHE A 231 -13.23 9.52 -4.46
N VAL A 232 -12.66 10.65 -4.05
CA VAL A 232 -12.52 11.84 -4.91
C VAL A 232 -11.64 11.52 -6.12
N SER A 233 -10.55 10.79 -5.94
CA SER A 233 -9.66 10.41 -7.05
C SER A 233 -10.37 9.51 -8.06
N ILE A 234 -11.19 8.54 -7.63
CA ILE A 234 -11.99 7.68 -8.52
C ILE A 234 -12.94 8.51 -9.39
N LEU A 235 -13.65 9.48 -8.79
CA LEU A 235 -14.55 10.37 -9.51
C LEU A 235 -13.81 11.20 -10.56
N ILE A 236 -12.70 11.84 -10.18
CA ILE A 236 -11.89 12.67 -11.07
C ILE A 236 -11.35 11.83 -12.23
N PHE A 237 -10.76 10.67 -11.96
CA PHE A 237 -10.23 9.77 -12.99
C PHE A 237 -11.33 9.30 -13.95
N SER A 238 -12.50 8.94 -13.45
CA SER A 238 -13.63 8.53 -14.28
C SER A 238 -14.05 9.62 -15.24
N VAL A 239 -14.17 10.86 -14.77
CA VAL A 239 -14.52 12.02 -15.61
C VAL A 239 -13.44 12.27 -16.65
N ILE A 240 -12.18 12.27 -16.26
CA ILE A 240 -11.05 12.53 -17.20
C ILE A 240 -11.02 11.48 -18.30
N ILE A 241 -11.07 10.18 -17.95
CA ILE A 241 -10.99 9.10 -18.93
C ILE A 241 -12.18 9.14 -19.88
N THR A 242 -13.41 9.26 -19.37
CA THR A 242 -14.61 9.30 -20.22
C THR A 242 -14.65 10.55 -21.08
N TYR A 243 -14.21 11.70 -20.58
CA TYR A 243 -14.09 12.92 -21.36
C TYR A 243 -13.08 12.77 -22.50
N LEU A 244 -11.87 12.31 -22.21
CA LEU A 244 -10.80 12.14 -23.21
C LEU A 244 -11.21 11.12 -24.27
N CYS A 245 -11.69 9.95 -23.87
CA CYS A 245 -12.14 8.92 -24.82
C CYS A 245 -13.25 9.44 -25.71
N THR A 246 -14.24 10.15 -25.16
CA THR A 246 -15.37 10.69 -25.93
C THR A 246 -14.90 11.81 -26.87
N PHE A 247 -14.01 12.67 -26.40
CA PHE A 247 -13.45 13.73 -27.20
C PHE A 247 -12.69 13.19 -28.43
N PHE A 248 -11.76 12.28 -28.23
CA PHE A 248 -10.97 11.72 -29.34
C PHE A 248 -11.79 10.84 -30.28
N ALA A 249 -12.71 10.02 -29.75
CA ALA A 249 -13.57 9.18 -30.58
C ALA A 249 -14.51 10.02 -31.46
N THR A 250 -15.15 11.05 -30.89
CA THR A 250 -16.01 11.95 -31.67
C THR A 250 -15.23 12.79 -32.66
N GLN A 251 -14.02 13.25 -32.30
CA GLN A 251 -13.17 14.00 -33.23
C GLN A 251 -12.74 13.16 -34.42
N LYS A 252 -12.32 11.93 -34.19
CA LYS A 252 -11.93 10.99 -35.27
C LYS A 252 -13.10 10.76 -36.22
N PHE A 253 -14.31 10.56 -35.68
CA PHE A 253 -15.51 10.33 -36.50
C PHE A 253 -15.90 11.57 -37.31
N LEU A 254 -15.91 12.77 -36.73
CA LEU A 254 -16.29 14.00 -37.42
C LEU A 254 -15.27 14.43 -38.50
N ASN A 255 -14.01 14.03 -38.38
CA ASN A 255 -12.96 14.30 -39.35
C ASN A 255 -12.90 13.26 -40.48
N THR A 256 -13.51 12.08 -40.32
CA THR A 256 -13.59 11.08 -41.38
C THR A 256 -14.70 11.50 -42.35
N LYS A 257 -14.35 11.67 -43.65
CA LYS A 257 -15.33 12.04 -44.69
C LYS A 257 -16.48 11.04 -44.69
N ILE A 258 -17.70 11.54 -44.58
CA ILE A 258 -18.93 10.76 -44.48
C ILE A 258 -19.14 9.84 -45.69
N ASP A 259 -18.53 10.16 -46.85
CA ASP A 259 -18.61 9.36 -48.08
C ASP A 259 -17.89 8.00 -48.03
N GLN A 260 -17.10 7.73 -46.97
CA GLN A 260 -16.41 6.43 -46.78
C GLN A 260 -17.18 5.44 -45.85
N LEU A 261 -18.39 5.82 -45.43
CA LEU A 261 -19.23 5.02 -44.52
C LEU A 261 -20.38 4.30 -45.23
N TYR A 262 -20.36 4.30 -46.55
CA TYR A 262 -21.28 3.52 -47.39
C TYR A 262 -20.55 2.37 -48.08
#